data_978581f692458b0e7d253116e2f595f8
#
_entry.id   978581f692458b0e7d253116e2f595f8
#
_cell.length_a   1.000
_cell.length_b   1.000
_cell.length_c   1.000
_cell.angle_alpha   90.00
_cell.angle_beta   90.00
_cell.angle_gamma   90.00
#
_symmetry.space_group_name_H-M   'P 1'
#
loop_
_entity.id
_entity.type
_entity.pdbx_description
1 polymer ?
#
loop_
_entity_poly.entity_id
_entity_poly.type
_entity_poly.pdbx_seq_one_letter_code
_entity_poly.pdbx_strand_id
1 'polypeptide(L)'
;MNYTITKDSGVPAYIQLYNYLVQDIVAGIYPLDSRLPSKRIIAEETGVSLITVEHTMNLLSDEGYIETRQRSGYFVIYREADFQVIPEIRHEELPVTHPQAHQTGEFPFSVLARTMRKVLLDYEEQILVKSPNHGCEELRAEICSYLGRSRGIQIHPRQVIIGSGAEYLYGLVAQFFGAGCIFGIENPSYEKIRKVYESMGIVCDPLTLSTEGILSSELTRTEASVLHVTPFNSYPSGITIGISQKREYLYWAKQRNAVIVE
;
A
#
# COMPACT_ATOMS: atom_id res chain seq x y z
N MET A 1 -41.89 14.11 -2.28
CA MET A 1 -40.80 13.18 -1.95
C MET A 1 -41.13 12.50 -0.64
N ASN A 2 -41.08 11.15 -0.57
CA ASN A 2 -41.32 10.43 0.69
C ASN A 2 -40.00 9.87 1.23
N TYR A 3 -39.06 10.78 1.51
CA TYR A 3 -37.79 10.36 2.12
C TYR A 3 -37.87 10.43 3.63
N THR A 4 -37.61 9.31 4.29
CA THR A 4 -37.60 9.23 5.76
C THR A 4 -36.17 9.28 6.27
N ILE A 5 -35.74 10.41 6.78
CA ILE A 5 -34.40 10.58 7.36
C ILE A 5 -34.44 10.22 8.84
N THR A 6 -33.73 9.16 9.21
CA THR A 6 -33.72 8.63 10.59
C THR A 6 -32.50 9.15 11.34
N LYS A 7 -32.73 9.87 12.45
CA LYS A 7 -31.65 10.46 13.26
C LYS A 7 -30.79 9.45 13.99
N ASP A 8 -31.37 8.28 14.32
CA ASP A 8 -30.72 7.25 15.15
C ASP A 8 -30.14 6.08 14.34
N SER A 9 -30.02 6.22 13.01
CA SER A 9 -29.55 5.14 12.12
C SER A 9 -28.02 4.93 12.11
N GLY A 10 -27.24 5.77 12.81
CA GLY A 10 -25.78 5.76 12.73
C GLY A 10 -25.22 6.28 11.40
N VAL A 11 -26.07 6.53 10.39
CA VAL A 11 -25.69 7.08 9.08
C VAL A 11 -26.01 8.59 9.05
N PRO A 12 -25.06 9.46 8.69
CA PRO A 12 -25.29 10.90 8.59
C PRO A 12 -26.47 11.25 7.68
N ALA A 13 -27.29 12.25 8.06
CA ALA A 13 -28.49 12.62 7.33
C ALA A 13 -28.25 13.00 5.86
N TYR A 14 -27.10 13.60 5.54
CA TYR A 14 -26.74 13.95 4.17
C TYR A 14 -26.44 12.71 3.30
N ILE A 15 -25.89 11.62 3.89
CA ILE A 15 -25.68 10.35 3.18
C ILE A 15 -27.02 9.65 2.94
N GLN A 16 -27.93 9.66 3.90
CA GLN A 16 -29.25 9.08 3.71
C GLN A 16 -29.99 9.79 2.58
N LEU A 17 -30.00 11.12 2.58
CA LEU A 17 -30.62 11.92 1.54
C LEU A 17 -29.93 11.70 0.17
N TYR A 18 -28.61 11.60 0.15
CA TYR A 18 -27.84 11.29 -1.04
C TYR A 18 -28.27 9.97 -1.66
N ASN A 19 -28.36 8.90 -0.85
CA ASN A 19 -28.76 7.58 -1.33
C ASN A 19 -30.17 7.58 -1.93
N TYR A 20 -31.13 8.29 -1.33
CA TYR A 20 -32.48 8.44 -1.88
C TYR A 20 -32.47 9.15 -3.23
N LEU A 21 -31.76 10.27 -3.34
CA LEU A 21 -31.70 11.02 -4.60
C LEU A 21 -30.98 10.24 -5.71
N VAL A 22 -29.89 9.51 -5.39
CA VAL A 22 -29.23 8.62 -6.36
C VAL A 22 -30.18 7.54 -6.84
N GLN A 23 -30.92 6.88 -5.92
CA GLN A 23 -31.92 5.86 -6.32
C GLN A 23 -32.97 6.42 -7.26
N ASP A 24 -33.51 7.61 -6.97
CA ASP A 24 -34.52 8.26 -7.79
C ASP A 24 -33.98 8.69 -9.16
N ILE A 25 -32.73 9.16 -9.23
CA ILE A 25 -32.07 9.50 -10.49
C ILE A 25 -31.82 8.25 -11.33
N VAL A 26 -31.25 7.20 -10.73
CA VAL A 26 -30.96 5.93 -11.42
C VAL A 26 -32.26 5.24 -11.85
N ALA A 27 -33.32 5.30 -11.04
CA ALA A 27 -34.63 4.75 -11.39
C ALA A 27 -35.39 5.57 -12.44
N GLY A 28 -34.81 6.72 -12.87
CA GLY A 28 -35.43 7.59 -13.88
C GLY A 28 -36.61 8.43 -13.36
N ILE A 29 -36.83 8.51 -12.05
CA ILE A 29 -37.82 9.43 -11.46
C ILE A 29 -37.46 10.89 -11.78
N TYR A 30 -36.15 11.17 -11.78
CA TYR A 30 -35.59 12.39 -12.33
C TYR A 30 -34.82 12.05 -13.61
N PRO A 31 -35.42 12.18 -14.77
CA PRO A 31 -34.77 11.84 -16.03
C PRO A 31 -33.65 12.84 -16.40
N LEU A 32 -32.80 12.43 -17.35
CA LEU A 32 -31.74 13.27 -17.90
C LEU A 32 -32.28 14.67 -18.27
N ASP A 33 -31.52 15.70 -18.01
CA ASP A 33 -31.84 17.13 -18.19
C ASP A 33 -33.05 17.62 -17.37
N SER A 34 -33.64 16.81 -16.51
CA SER A 34 -34.68 17.28 -15.60
C SER A 34 -34.08 18.09 -14.47
N ARG A 35 -34.88 19.03 -13.98
CA ARG A 35 -34.50 19.90 -12.86
C ARG A 35 -34.88 19.26 -11.53
N LEU A 36 -33.93 19.14 -10.61
CA LEU A 36 -34.21 18.73 -9.23
C LEU A 36 -34.98 19.85 -8.48
N PRO A 37 -35.75 19.49 -7.45
CA PRO A 37 -36.36 20.44 -6.54
C PRO A 37 -35.30 21.36 -5.89
N SER A 38 -35.73 22.60 -5.55
CA SER A 38 -34.80 23.52 -4.91
C SER A 38 -34.37 23.04 -3.53
N LYS A 39 -33.18 23.47 -3.09
CA LYS A 39 -32.65 23.13 -1.74
C LYS A 39 -33.67 23.39 -0.62
N ARG A 40 -34.48 24.44 -0.76
CA ARG A 40 -35.51 24.79 0.23
C ARG A 40 -36.66 23.79 0.25
N ILE A 41 -37.13 23.36 -0.92
CA ILE A 41 -38.18 22.34 -1.04
C ILE A 41 -37.71 21.01 -0.46
N ILE A 42 -36.49 20.57 -0.81
CA ILE A 42 -35.94 19.34 -0.28
C ILE A 42 -35.81 19.42 1.24
N ALA A 43 -35.29 20.52 1.78
CA ALA A 43 -35.15 20.67 3.24
C ALA A 43 -36.50 20.65 3.96
N GLU A 44 -37.52 21.29 3.38
CA GLU A 44 -38.89 21.34 3.93
C GLU A 44 -39.54 19.95 3.91
N GLU A 45 -39.45 19.23 2.79
CA GLU A 45 -40.08 17.90 2.64
C GLU A 45 -39.37 16.80 3.46
N THR A 46 -38.08 16.91 3.67
CA THR A 46 -37.28 15.88 4.36
C THR A 46 -37.00 16.20 5.82
N GLY A 47 -37.30 17.42 6.25
CA GLY A 47 -37.06 17.89 7.63
C GLY A 47 -35.57 18.04 8.00
N VAL A 48 -34.68 18.12 7.02
CA VAL A 48 -33.24 18.33 7.26
C VAL A 48 -32.86 19.80 7.09
N SER A 49 -31.67 20.18 7.59
CA SER A 49 -31.18 21.56 7.43
C SER A 49 -30.78 21.88 5.97
N LEU A 50 -30.84 23.14 5.58
CA LEU A 50 -30.36 23.60 4.28
C LEU A 50 -28.89 23.26 4.03
N ILE A 51 -28.06 23.29 5.07
CA ILE A 51 -26.64 22.90 5.03
C ILE A 51 -26.51 21.43 4.69
N THR A 52 -27.34 20.58 5.27
CA THR A 52 -27.37 19.14 4.99
C THR A 52 -27.72 18.88 3.51
N VAL A 53 -28.74 19.59 2.98
CA VAL A 53 -29.12 19.49 1.57
C VAL A 53 -27.99 20.00 0.66
N GLU A 54 -27.36 21.10 1.03
CA GLU A 54 -26.25 21.65 0.25
C GLU A 54 -25.08 20.68 0.15
N HIS A 55 -24.72 20.03 1.27
CA HIS A 55 -23.70 19.00 1.28
C HIS A 55 -24.07 17.82 0.37
N THR A 56 -25.33 17.36 0.43
CA THR A 56 -25.85 16.31 -0.48
C THR A 56 -25.76 16.73 -1.94
N MET A 57 -26.13 17.96 -2.29
CA MET A 57 -26.08 18.45 -3.66
C MET A 57 -24.65 18.58 -4.19
N ASN A 58 -23.72 18.99 -3.34
CA ASN A 58 -22.30 19.02 -3.71
C ASN A 58 -21.79 17.60 -4.00
N LEU A 59 -22.11 16.64 -3.14
CA LEU A 59 -21.71 15.24 -3.33
C LEU A 59 -22.28 14.64 -4.64
N LEU A 60 -23.57 14.88 -4.93
CA LEU A 60 -24.18 14.46 -6.20
C LEU A 60 -23.53 15.13 -7.43
N SER A 61 -23.10 16.40 -7.29
CA SER A 61 -22.41 17.13 -8.35
C SER A 61 -20.98 16.61 -8.55
N ASP A 62 -20.26 16.36 -7.47
CA ASP A 62 -18.88 15.83 -7.50
C ASP A 62 -18.82 14.43 -8.10
N GLU A 63 -19.85 13.63 -7.89
CA GLU A 63 -19.97 12.28 -8.46
C GLU A 63 -20.63 12.23 -9.85
N GLY A 64 -21.02 13.40 -10.40
CA GLY A 64 -21.51 13.48 -11.78
C GLY A 64 -22.97 13.05 -12.00
N TYR A 65 -23.78 12.97 -10.95
CA TYR A 65 -25.22 12.75 -11.10
C TYR A 65 -25.97 13.99 -11.54
N ILE A 66 -25.51 15.17 -11.10
CA ILE A 66 -26.15 16.46 -11.37
C ILE A 66 -25.12 17.53 -11.72
N GLU A 67 -25.56 18.58 -12.38
CA GLU A 67 -24.79 19.82 -12.58
C GLU A 67 -25.53 21.04 -12.07
N THR A 68 -24.76 22.04 -11.65
CA THR A 68 -25.32 23.37 -11.28
C THR A 68 -25.39 24.26 -12.51
N ARG A 69 -26.58 24.66 -12.93
CA ARG A 69 -26.77 25.71 -13.96
C ARG A 69 -27.01 27.06 -13.29
N GLN A 70 -26.15 28.00 -13.59
CA GLN A 70 -26.19 29.36 -12.96
C GLN A 70 -27.58 29.99 -13.04
N ARG A 71 -28.12 30.41 -11.90
CA ARG A 71 -29.48 31.01 -11.74
C ARG A 71 -30.65 30.07 -12.08
N SER A 72 -30.39 28.84 -12.49
CA SER A 72 -31.40 27.86 -12.93
C SER A 72 -31.61 26.71 -11.95
N GLY A 73 -30.59 26.35 -11.16
CA GLY A 73 -30.68 25.26 -10.17
C GLY A 73 -29.85 24.05 -10.56
N TYR A 74 -30.24 22.90 -10.05
CA TYR A 74 -29.55 21.62 -10.24
C TYR A 74 -30.27 20.79 -11.30
N PHE A 75 -29.55 20.24 -12.25
CA PHE A 75 -30.06 19.42 -13.36
C PHE A 75 -29.38 18.06 -13.38
N VAL A 76 -30.14 17.03 -13.67
CA VAL A 76 -29.63 15.67 -13.79
C VAL A 76 -28.82 15.53 -15.08
N ILE A 77 -27.57 15.06 -14.96
CA ILE A 77 -26.69 14.77 -16.09
C ILE A 77 -26.37 13.27 -16.19
N TYR A 78 -26.88 12.47 -15.26
CA TYR A 78 -26.68 11.02 -15.25
C TYR A 78 -27.27 10.37 -16.51
N ARG A 79 -26.45 9.54 -17.17
CA ARG A 79 -26.87 8.65 -18.27
C ARG A 79 -26.42 7.24 -17.94
N GLU A 80 -27.33 6.29 -17.96
CA GLU A 80 -27.00 4.88 -17.72
C GLU A 80 -25.91 4.36 -18.68
N ALA A 81 -25.89 4.87 -19.92
CA ALA A 81 -24.91 4.49 -20.93
C ALA A 81 -23.48 4.99 -20.67
N ASP A 82 -23.32 6.05 -19.86
CA ASP A 82 -22.00 6.61 -19.51
C ASP A 82 -21.33 5.82 -18.37
N PHE A 83 -22.12 5.11 -17.61
CA PHE A 83 -21.62 4.14 -16.64
C PHE A 83 -21.61 2.77 -17.35
N GLN A 84 -20.47 2.39 -17.91
CA GLN A 84 -20.29 1.00 -18.36
C GLN A 84 -20.69 0.11 -17.19
N VAL A 85 -21.67 -0.75 -17.43
CA VAL A 85 -22.04 -1.80 -16.50
C VAL A 85 -20.75 -2.60 -16.27
N ILE A 86 -20.05 -2.30 -15.20
CA ILE A 86 -19.05 -3.25 -14.68
C ILE A 86 -19.92 -4.48 -14.41
N PRO A 87 -19.74 -5.60 -15.18
CA PRO A 87 -20.52 -6.78 -14.93
C PRO A 87 -20.43 -7.02 -13.43
N GLU A 88 -21.59 -7.22 -12.80
CA GLU A 88 -21.66 -7.58 -11.38
C GLU A 88 -20.62 -8.65 -11.14
N ILE A 89 -19.44 -8.25 -10.66
CA ILE A 89 -18.48 -9.20 -10.15
C ILE A 89 -19.23 -9.78 -8.97
N ARG A 90 -19.87 -10.96 -9.19
CA ARG A 90 -20.29 -11.76 -8.06
C ARG A 90 -19.05 -11.90 -7.22
N HIS A 91 -18.98 -11.10 -6.17
CA HIS A 91 -18.06 -11.38 -5.09
C HIS A 91 -18.52 -12.76 -4.58
N GLU A 92 -17.98 -13.84 -5.17
CA GLU A 92 -17.82 -15.04 -4.38
C GLU A 92 -17.14 -14.51 -3.13
N GLU A 93 -17.85 -14.59 -2.03
CA GLU A 93 -17.27 -14.31 -0.72
C GLU A 93 -16.11 -15.30 -0.59
N LEU A 94 -14.95 -14.88 -1.14
CA LEU A 94 -13.71 -15.54 -0.77
C LEU A 94 -13.70 -15.47 0.76
N PRO A 95 -13.63 -16.62 1.45
CA PRO A 95 -13.59 -16.59 2.88
C PRO A 95 -12.47 -15.64 3.26
N VAL A 96 -12.83 -14.47 3.78
CA VAL A 96 -11.88 -13.52 4.35
C VAL A 96 -11.34 -14.26 5.56
N THR A 97 -10.30 -15.05 5.34
CA THR A 97 -9.47 -15.52 6.42
C THR A 97 -8.83 -14.26 6.99
N HIS A 98 -9.54 -13.64 7.95
CA HIS A 98 -8.89 -12.67 8.81
C HIS A 98 -7.65 -13.40 9.36
N PRO A 99 -6.44 -12.95 9.07
CA PRO A 99 -5.29 -13.52 9.74
C PRO A 99 -5.63 -13.39 11.22
N GLN A 100 -5.75 -14.53 11.91
CA GLN A 100 -5.96 -14.52 13.34
C GLN A 100 -4.86 -13.61 13.88
N ALA A 101 -5.27 -12.47 14.42
CA ALA A 101 -4.34 -11.60 15.08
C ALA A 101 -3.70 -12.46 16.17
N HIS A 102 -2.49 -12.95 15.90
CA HIS A 102 -1.72 -13.57 16.93
C HIS A 102 -1.67 -12.55 18.05
N GLN A 103 -2.18 -12.91 19.20
CA GLN A 103 -2.07 -12.13 20.44
C GLN A 103 -0.59 -12.08 20.84
N THR A 104 0.18 -11.38 20.01
CA THR A 104 1.54 -10.96 20.35
C THR A 104 1.35 -9.72 21.20
N GLY A 105 1.69 -9.79 22.45
CA GLY A 105 1.71 -8.79 23.47
C GLY A 105 1.08 -7.42 23.15
N GLU A 106 0.45 -6.81 24.10
CA GLU A 106 -0.29 -5.56 23.93
C GLU A 106 0.48 -4.53 23.09
N PHE A 107 0.06 -4.34 21.83
CA PHE A 107 0.64 -3.31 20.99
C PHE A 107 0.41 -1.94 21.66
N PRO A 108 1.44 -1.10 21.81
CA PRO A 108 1.36 0.16 22.55
C PRO A 108 0.60 1.24 21.76
N PHE A 109 -0.70 1.04 21.52
CA PHE A 109 -1.56 1.97 20.77
C PHE A 109 -1.53 3.40 21.29
N SER A 110 -1.42 3.59 22.62
CA SER A 110 -1.32 4.92 23.21
C SER A 110 -0.07 5.67 22.78
N VAL A 111 1.04 4.96 22.61
CA VAL A 111 2.30 5.52 22.11
C VAL A 111 2.15 5.88 20.63
N LEU A 112 1.62 4.98 19.82
CA LEU A 112 1.36 5.23 18.39
C LEU A 112 0.47 6.46 18.21
N ALA A 113 -0.67 6.52 18.89
CA ALA A 113 -1.62 7.63 18.78
C ALA A 113 -1.00 8.96 19.20
N ARG A 114 -0.16 8.96 20.26
CA ARG A 114 0.58 10.16 20.70
C ARG A 114 1.59 10.60 19.65
N THR A 115 2.34 9.66 19.08
CA THR A 115 3.34 9.94 18.03
C THR A 115 2.69 10.49 16.78
N MET A 116 1.60 9.88 16.31
CA MET A 116 0.84 10.38 15.15
C MET A 116 0.33 11.80 15.37
N ARG A 117 -0.27 12.06 16.54
CA ARG A 117 -0.77 13.40 16.89
C ARG A 117 0.36 14.43 16.92
N LYS A 118 1.52 14.05 17.49
CA LYS A 118 2.69 14.92 17.52
C LYS A 118 3.17 15.24 16.10
N VAL A 119 3.31 14.25 15.22
CA VAL A 119 3.73 14.46 13.83
C VAL A 119 2.75 15.38 13.10
N LEU A 120 1.44 15.18 13.26
CA LEU A 120 0.43 16.05 12.64
C LEU A 120 0.53 17.50 13.10
N LEU A 121 0.83 17.73 14.39
CA LEU A 121 0.98 19.06 14.94
C LEU A 121 2.32 19.73 14.59
N ASP A 122 3.40 18.95 14.51
CA ASP A 122 4.75 19.48 14.27
C ASP A 122 4.99 19.78 12.77
N TYR A 123 4.38 19.02 11.89
CA TYR A 123 4.62 19.10 10.44
C TYR A 123 3.44 19.70 9.64
N GLU A 124 2.24 19.74 10.22
CA GLU A 124 1.04 20.33 9.61
C GLU A 124 0.88 19.91 8.13
N GLU A 125 0.73 20.86 7.21
CA GLU A 125 0.56 20.59 5.77
C GLU A 125 1.80 20.00 5.09
N GLN A 126 2.97 20.05 5.72
CA GLN A 126 4.20 19.49 5.14
C GLN A 126 4.12 17.97 4.96
N ILE A 127 3.31 17.27 5.77
CA ILE A 127 3.09 15.83 5.61
C ILE A 127 2.39 15.46 4.29
N LEU A 128 1.70 16.42 3.67
CA LEU A 128 1.00 16.25 2.39
C LEU A 128 1.91 16.49 1.17
N VAL A 129 3.11 17.00 1.40
CA VAL A 129 4.07 17.24 0.32
C VAL A 129 4.65 15.90 -0.15
N LYS A 130 4.76 15.72 -1.46
CA LYS A 130 5.37 14.53 -2.05
C LYS A 130 6.78 14.34 -1.53
N SER A 131 7.06 13.18 -0.96
CA SER A 131 8.41 12.82 -0.51
C SER A 131 9.40 12.77 -1.68
N PRO A 132 10.67 13.09 -1.44
CA PRO A 132 11.74 12.89 -2.43
C PRO A 132 11.80 11.42 -2.91
N ASN A 133 12.29 11.18 -4.12
CA ASN A 133 12.36 9.83 -4.70
C ASN A 133 13.17 8.83 -3.86
N HIS A 134 14.13 9.30 -3.07
CA HIS A 134 14.90 8.47 -2.14
C HIS A 134 14.19 8.23 -0.80
N GLY A 135 13.03 8.84 -0.60
CA GLY A 135 12.32 8.86 0.67
C GLY A 135 12.62 10.09 1.53
N CYS A 136 11.83 10.25 2.58
CA CYS A 136 11.91 11.35 3.54
C CYS A 136 13.31 11.44 4.16
N GLU A 137 13.88 12.63 4.24
CA GLU A 137 15.26 12.84 4.69
C GLU A 137 15.42 12.52 6.17
N GLU A 138 14.46 12.91 6.99
CA GLU A 138 14.42 12.64 8.42
C GLU A 138 14.41 11.14 8.70
N LEU A 139 13.59 10.37 7.97
CA LEU A 139 13.54 8.92 8.12
C LEU A 139 14.86 8.26 7.72
N ARG A 140 15.50 8.72 6.64
CA ARG A 140 16.80 8.20 6.21
C ARG A 140 17.88 8.50 7.24
N ALA A 141 17.88 9.69 7.82
CA ALA A 141 18.81 10.08 8.89
C ALA A 141 18.61 9.22 10.15
N GLU A 142 17.36 8.98 10.56
CA GLU A 142 17.05 8.12 11.71
C GLU A 142 17.42 6.65 11.46
N ILE A 143 17.26 6.14 10.24
CA ILE A 143 17.74 4.79 9.87
C ILE A 143 19.27 4.71 10.04
N CYS A 144 20.02 5.71 9.58
CA CYS A 144 21.48 5.74 9.77
C CYS A 144 21.84 5.74 11.26
N SER A 145 21.17 6.56 12.06
CA SER A 145 21.36 6.62 13.52
C SER A 145 21.02 5.27 14.19
N TYR A 146 19.93 4.64 13.78
CA TYR A 146 19.53 3.33 14.28
C TYR A 146 20.58 2.25 13.96
N LEU A 147 21.03 2.16 12.71
CA LEU A 147 22.04 1.19 12.28
C LEU A 147 23.37 1.41 13.01
N GLY A 148 23.76 2.66 13.21
CA GLY A 148 24.94 3.00 14.01
C GLY A 148 24.86 2.47 15.44
N ARG A 149 23.72 2.70 16.13
CA ARG A 149 23.51 2.27 17.51
C ARG A 149 23.28 0.76 17.67
N SER A 150 22.51 0.16 16.77
CA SER A 150 22.07 -1.23 16.92
C SER A 150 23.02 -2.26 16.32
N ARG A 151 23.74 -1.89 15.25
CA ARG A 151 24.60 -2.81 14.51
C ARG A 151 26.05 -2.33 14.30
N GLY A 152 26.37 -1.12 14.75
CA GLY A 152 27.70 -0.52 14.53
C GLY A 152 27.98 -0.15 13.06
N ILE A 153 26.94 -0.14 12.22
CA ILE A 153 27.04 0.18 10.79
C ILE A 153 26.94 1.69 10.62
N GLN A 154 28.00 2.30 10.11
CA GLN A 154 28.05 3.74 9.82
C GLN A 154 27.85 3.97 8.33
N ILE A 155 26.73 4.59 7.96
CA ILE A 155 26.37 4.95 6.59
C ILE A 155 25.88 6.39 6.52
N HIS A 156 25.95 6.96 5.35
CA HIS A 156 25.44 8.30 5.07
C HIS A 156 23.98 8.24 4.58
N PRO A 157 23.10 9.21 4.90
CA PRO A 157 21.69 9.23 4.42
C PRO A 157 21.52 9.10 2.90
N ARG A 158 22.52 9.51 2.11
CA ARG A 158 22.52 9.31 0.65
C ARG A 158 22.64 7.86 0.21
N GLN A 159 23.05 6.96 1.10
CA GLN A 159 23.14 5.52 0.85
C GLN A 159 21.87 4.77 1.24
N VAL A 160 20.85 5.48 1.72
CA VAL A 160 19.57 4.93 2.14
C VAL A 160 18.49 5.30 1.12
N ILE A 161 17.76 4.30 0.66
CA ILE A 161 16.59 4.44 -0.20
C ILE A 161 15.39 3.85 0.52
N ILE A 162 14.31 4.61 0.60
CA ILE A 162 13.02 4.16 1.15
C ILE A 162 12.12 3.73 -0.01
N GLY A 163 11.62 2.51 0.03
CA GLY A 163 10.72 1.95 -0.98
C GLY A 163 9.41 1.45 -0.39
N SER A 164 8.48 1.10 -1.27
CA SER A 164 7.13 0.61 -0.92
C SER A 164 7.09 -0.88 -0.56
N GLY A 165 8.10 -1.35 0.16
CA GLY A 165 8.20 -2.74 0.62
C GLY A 165 9.32 -3.52 -0.07
N ALA A 166 9.57 -4.73 0.43
CA ALA A 166 10.70 -5.56 0.02
C ALA A 166 10.65 -5.94 -1.47
N GLU A 167 9.48 -6.27 -2.00
CA GLU A 167 9.32 -6.66 -3.42
C GLU A 167 9.75 -5.53 -4.37
N TYR A 168 9.38 -4.28 -4.04
CA TYR A 168 9.85 -3.12 -4.78
C TYR A 168 11.38 -2.96 -4.71
N LEU A 169 11.95 -3.16 -3.53
CA LEU A 169 13.41 -3.07 -3.33
C LEU A 169 14.16 -4.18 -4.08
N TYR A 170 13.63 -5.40 -4.12
CA TYR A 170 14.19 -6.46 -4.96
C TYR A 170 14.18 -6.08 -6.44
N GLY A 171 13.10 -5.43 -6.91
CA GLY A 171 13.04 -4.89 -8.26
C GLY A 171 14.13 -3.85 -8.54
N LEU A 172 14.40 -2.94 -7.59
CA LEU A 172 15.50 -1.98 -7.72
C LEU A 172 16.87 -2.66 -7.77
N VAL A 173 17.09 -3.70 -6.95
CA VAL A 173 18.32 -4.50 -6.97
C VAL A 173 18.50 -5.16 -8.34
N ALA A 174 17.43 -5.78 -8.87
CA ALA A 174 17.47 -6.38 -10.20
C ALA A 174 17.81 -5.38 -11.30
N GLN A 175 17.20 -4.19 -11.27
CA GLN A 175 17.49 -3.12 -12.23
C GLN A 175 18.92 -2.62 -12.13
N PHE A 176 19.47 -2.53 -10.92
CA PHE A 176 20.83 -2.06 -10.68
C PHE A 176 21.87 -3.00 -11.29
N PHE A 177 21.71 -4.31 -11.16
CA PHE A 177 22.65 -5.29 -11.69
C PHE A 177 22.40 -5.62 -13.16
N GLY A 178 21.15 -5.60 -13.62
CA GLY A 178 20.74 -5.90 -15.00
C GLY A 178 20.68 -7.41 -15.30
N ALA A 179 20.05 -7.75 -16.43
CA ALA A 179 19.76 -9.13 -16.84
C ALA A 179 21.01 -10.00 -17.19
N GLY A 180 22.20 -9.41 -17.23
CA GLY A 180 23.46 -10.15 -17.48
C GLY A 180 24.05 -10.83 -16.26
N CYS A 181 23.48 -10.62 -15.06
CA CYS A 181 23.96 -11.18 -13.82
C CYS A 181 23.20 -12.48 -13.45
N ILE A 182 23.90 -13.42 -12.83
CA ILE A 182 23.30 -14.61 -12.22
C ILE A 182 23.21 -14.37 -10.71
N PHE A 183 22.02 -14.56 -10.14
CA PHE A 183 21.79 -14.43 -8.71
C PHE A 183 21.71 -15.79 -8.06
N GLY A 184 22.66 -16.09 -7.16
CA GLY A 184 22.57 -17.23 -6.24
C GLY A 184 21.56 -16.90 -5.13
N ILE A 185 20.58 -17.78 -4.97
CA ILE A 185 19.49 -17.60 -3.98
C ILE A 185 19.41 -18.84 -3.11
N GLU A 186 19.26 -18.65 -1.80
CA GLU A 186 19.02 -19.76 -0.86
C GLU A 186 17.81 -20.61 -1.29
N ASN A 187 17.94 -21.94 -1.16
CA ASN A 187 16.84 -22.87 -1.42
C ASN A 187 16.73 -23.91 -0.28
N PRO A 188 15.65 -23.88 0.54
CA PRO A 188 14.46 -23.02 0.39
C PRO A 188 14.69 -21.55 0.80
N SER A 189 13.96 -20.63 0.20
CA SER A 189 13.89 -19.21 0.56
C SER A 189 12.48 -18.64 0.36
N TYR A 190 12.30 -17.35 0.62
CA TYR A 190 11.05 -16.67 0.33
C TYR A 190 10.82 -16.60 -1.19
N GLU A 191 9.84 -17.37 -1.67
CA GLU A 191 9.60 -17.60 -3.10
C GLU A 191 9.43 -16.30 -3.90
N LYS A 192 8.91 -15.23 -3.29
CA LYS A 192 8.73 -13.96 -3.96
C LYS A 192 10.05 -13.29 -4.38
N ILE A 193 11.16 -13.54 -3.67
CA ILE A 193 12.49 -13.04 -4.05
C ILE A 193 12.81 -13.53 -5.46
N ARG A 194 12.73 -14.84 -5.68
CA ARG A 194 12.99 -15.46 -6.97
C ARG A 194 12.04 -14.97 -8.05
N LYS A 195 10.73 -14.95 -7.75
CA LYS A 195 9.70 -14.50 -8.72
C LYS A 195 9.92 -13.06 -9.18
N VAL A 196 10.29 -12.15 -8.28
CA VAL A 196 10.60 -10.76 -8.66
C VAL A 196 11.82 -10.71 -9.56
N TYR A 197 12.90 -11.39 -9.21
CA TYR A 197 14.11 -11.39 -10.03
C TYR A 197 13.88 -12.02 -11.41
N GLU A 198 13.23 -13.18 -11.49
CA GLU A 198 12.90 -13.86 -12.74
C GLU A 198 11.97 -13.01 -13.62
N SER A 199 10.98 -12.30 -13.04
CA SER A 199 10.10 -11.41 -13.78
C SER A 199 10.83 -10.22 -14.43
N MET A 200 12.02 -9.89 -13.94
CA MET A 200 12.90 -8.85 -14.48
C MET A 200 14.00 -9.40 -15.38
N GLY A 201 13.94 -10.67 -15.76
CA GLY A 201 14.89 -11.33 -16.65
C GLY A 201 16.22 -11.73 -15.97
N ILE A 202 16.31 -11.71 -14.65
CA ILE A 202 17.48 -12.20 -13.92
C ILE A 202 17.45 -13.72 -13.86
N VAL A 203 18.57 -14.34 -14.15
CA VAL A 203 18.77 -15.78 -13.99
C VAL A 203 19.04 -16.08 -12.52
N CYS A 204 18.20 -16.91 -11.90
CA CYS A 204 18.35 -17.33 -10.50
C CYS A 204 18.92 -18.74 -10.42
N ASP A 205 20.02 -18.90 -9.67
CA ASP A 205 20.62 -20.19 -9.34
C ASP A 205 20.23 -20.59 -7.91
N PRO A 206 19.37 -21.59 -7.70
CA PRO A 206 18.98 -22.04 -6.37
C PRO A 206 20.12 -22.80 -5.71
N LEU A 207 20.55 -22.31 -4.53
CA LEU A 207 21.65 -22.89 -3.75
C LEU A 207 21.09 -23.63 -2.54
N THR A 208 21.36 -24.88 -2.41
CA THR A 208 20.83 -25.73 -1.33
C THR A 208 21.26 -25.22 0.04
N LEU A 209 20.28 -24.98 0.90
CA LEU A 209 20.46 -24.53 2.27
C LEU A 209 20.48 -25.71 3.23
N SER A 210 21.55 -25.83 4.01
CA SER A 210 21.66 -26.74 5.16
C SER A 210 21.23 -26.07 6.45
N THR A 211 21.27 -26.74 7.57
CA THR A 211 21.02 -26.16 8.92
C THR A 211 22.05 -25.12 9.32
N GLU A 212 23.20 -25.09 8.68
CA GLU A 212 24.30 -24.15 8.96
C GLU A 212 24.41 -23.03 7.94
N GLY A 213 23.69 -23.11 6.81
CA GLY A 213 23.70 -22.15 5.71
C GLY A 213 23.82 -22.86 4.36
N ILE A 214 24.18 -22.11 3.32
CA ILE A 214 24.38 -22.63 1.97
C ILE A 214 25.56 -23.62 2.02
N LEU A 215 25.38 -24.79 1.38
CA LEU A 215 26.46 -25.81 1.30
C LEU A 215 27.68 -25.24 0.56
N SER A 216 28.87 -25.49 1.09
CA SER A 216 30.15 -25.05 0.47
C SER A 216 30.32 -25.57 -0.96
N SER A 217 29.78 -26.79 -1.25
CA SER A 217 29.73 -27.33 -2.61
C SER A 217 28.91 -26.48 -3.58
N GLU A 218 27.78 -25.93 -3.12
CA GLU A 218 26.95 -25.03 -3.91
C GLU A 218 27.64 -23.67 -4.17
N LEU A 219 28.32 -23.13 -3.16
CA LEU A 219 29.14 -21.93 -3.32
C LEU A 219 30.30 -22.13 -4.29
N THR A 220 30.85 -23.36 -4.34
CA THR A 220 31.90 -23.68 -5.30
C THR A 220 31.37 -23.86 -6.71
N ARG A 221 30.19 -24.48 -6.85
CA ARG A 221 29.53 -24.80 -8.12
C ARG A 221 28.99 -23.57 -8.85
N THR A 222 28.38 -22.65 -8.09
CA THR A 222 27.62 -21.55 -8.67
C THR A 222 28.47 -20.57 -9.46
N GLU A 223 27.94 -20.08 -10.57
CA GLU A 223 28.53 -19.00 -11.37
C GLU A 223 27.90 -17.62 -11.04
N ALA A 224 27.16 -17.56 -9.94
CA ALA A 224 26.49 -16.32 -9.51
C ALA A 224 27.51 -15.19 -9.27
N SER A 225 27.14 -14.00 -9.73
CA SER A 225 27.85 -12.74 -9.45
C SER A 225 27.20 -11.93 -8.33
N VAL A 226 25.99 -12.30 -7.96
CA VAL A 226 25.25 -11.74 -6.81
C VAL A 226 24.74 -12.88 -5.95
N LEU A 227 24.97 -12.83 -4.65
CA LEU A 227 24.46 -13.79 -3.68
C LEU A 227 23.43 -13.11 -2.80
N HIS A 228 22.15 -13.49 -2.94
CA HIS A 228 21.09 -13.01 -2.07
C HIS A 228 20.88 -14.02 -0.93
N VAL A 229 21.11 -13.56 0.28
CA VAL A 229 21.04 -14.37 1.50
C VAL A 229 20.18 -13.71 2.58
N THR A 230 19.59 -14.54 3.44
CA THR A 230 18.87 -14.07 4.63
C THR A 230 19.54 -14.70 5.86
N PRO A 231 20.61 -14.11 6.39
CA PRO A 231 21.44 -14.72 7.41
C PRO A 231 20.79 -14.82 8.80
N PHE A 232 19.64 -14.18 9.00
CA PHE A 232 18.88 -14.22 10.24
C PHE A 232 17.43 -14.62 9.99
N ASN A 233 16.99 -15.66 10.71
CA ASN A 233 15.60 -16.15 10.64
C ASN A 233 15.10 -16.35 9.20
N SER A 234 15.92 -17.02 8.36
CA SER A 234 15.60 -17.24 6.94
C SER A 234 14.25 -17.94 6.78
N TYR A 235 13.33 -17.30 6.05
CA TYR A 235 12.01 -17.89 5.78
C TYR A 235 12.09 -18.82 4.55
N PRO A 236 11.49 -20.03 4.55
CA PRO A 236 10.63 -20.60 5.60
C PRO A 236 11.39 -21.43 6.65
N SER A 237 12.70 -21.59 6.52
CA SER A 237 13.49 -22.52 7.33
C SER A 237 13.66 -22.07 8.80
N GLY A 238 13.58 -20.77 9.08
CA GLY A 238 13.89 -20.20 10.39
C GLY A 238 15.38 -20.21 10.76
N ILE A 239 16.26 -20.60 9.83
CA ILE A 239 17.70 -20.76 10.09
C ILE A 239 18.34 -19.39 10.32
N THR A 240 19.21 -19.32 11.32
CA THR A 240 20.14 -18.22 11.54
C THR A 240 21.55 -18.77 11.42
N ILE A 241 22.31 -18.27 10.45
CA ILE A 241 23.65 -18.76 10.17
C ILE A 241 24.69 -18.24 11.17
N GLY A 242 25.68 -19.08 11.46
CA GLY A 242 26.79 -18.74 12.34
C GLY A 242 27.85 -17.83 11.70
N ILE A 243 28.77 -17.33 12.53
CA ILE A 243 29.85 -16.44 12.07
C ILE A 243 30.75 -17.11 11.03
N SER A 244 31.00 -18.42 11.15
CA SER A 244 31.82 -19.17 10.21
C SER A 244 31.24 -19.11 8.80
N GLN A 245 29.93 -19.33 8.67
CA GLN A 245 29.23 -19.29 7.40
C GLN A 245 29.20 -17.89 6.80
N LYS A 246 28.98 -16.87 7.63
CA LYS A 246 29.03 -15.47 7.18
C LYS A 246 30.41 -15.12 6.62
N ARG A 247 31.48 -15.58 7.27
CA ARG A 247 32.85 -15.41 6.76
C ARG A 247 33.09 -16.16 5.46
N GLU A 248 32.55 -17.35 5.30
CA GLU A 248 32.63 -18.11 4.06
C GLU A 248 31.95 -17.35 2.91
N TYR A 249 30.76 -16.79 3.10
CA TYR A 249 30.08 -15.97 2.08
C TYR A 249 30.90 -14.74 1.70
N LEU A 250 31.45 -14.04 2.69
CA LEU A 250 32.31 -12.88 2.43
C LEU A 250 33.58 -13.27 1.67
N TYR A 251 34.22 -14.40 2.03
CA TYR A 251 35.38 -14.93 1.34
C TYR A 251 35.04 -15.30 -0.11
N TRP A 252 33.94 -16.03 -0.30
CA TRP A 252 33.44 -16.40 -1.63
C TRP A 252 33.22 -15.17 -2.50
N ALA A 253 32.51 -14.18 -1.98
CA ALA A 253 32.24 -12.94 -2.72
C ALA A 253 33.52 -12.20 -3.11
N LYS A 254 34.48 -12.11 -2.16
CA LYS A 254 35.79 -11.48 -2.42
C LYS A 254 36.58 -12.19 -3.51
N GLN A 255 36.62 -13.54 -3.49
CA GLN A 255 37.37 -14.32 -4.48
C GLN A 255 36.80 -14.19 -5.89
N ARG A 256 35.50 -14.01 -6.00
CA ARG A 256 34.78 -13.94 -7.29
C ARG A 256 34.44 -12.52 -7.74
N ASN A 257 34.85 -11.50 -6.99
CA ASN A 257 34.41 -10.12 -7.19
C ASN A 257 32.88 -10.02 -7.28
N ALA A 258 32.20 -10.84 -6.47
CA ALA A 258 30.76 -10.91 -6.42
C ALA A 258 30.19 -9.99 -5.32
N VAL A 259 28.89 -9.71 -5.37
CA VAL A 259 28.18 -8.86 -4.40
C VAL A 259 27.28 -9.73 -3.54
N ILE A 260 27.17 -9.38 -2.25
CA ILE A 260 26.18 -9.98 -1.34
C ILE A 260 25.04 -8.99 -1.12
N VAL A 261 23.82 -9.47 -1.26
CA VAL A 261 22.57 -8.78 -0.91
C VAL A 261 21.98 -9.52 0.30
N GLU A 262 21.75 -8.78 1.39
CA GLU A 262 21.12 -9.27 2.62
C GLU A 262 19.76 -8.63 2.84
#